data_e2ece1d1d90557911007338419d39298
#
_entry.id   e2ece1d1d90557911007338419d39298
#
_cell.length_a   1.000
_cell.length_b   1.000
_cell.length_c   1.000
_cell.angle_alpha   90.00
_cell.angle_beta   90.00
_cell.angle_gamma   90.00
#
_symmetry.space_group_name_H-M   'P 1'
#
loop_
_entity.id
_entity.type
_entity.pdbx_description
1 polymer ?
#
loop_
_entity_poly.entity_id
_entity_poly.type
_entity_poly.pdbx_seq_one_letter_code
_entity_poly.pdbx_strand_id
1 'polypeptide(L)'
;YNRIIGQMRIGNMALNAINTDIEIAPWSFAGKSGRIMSTDHYLIRSNIRYERVMDRLPILLEHAIFRYQTAFGTLPEPKSTLDTYVLGDRNQWLAKTRQVLPQQAESLASIGRGGFAVNGTGYLYYIDWAGRDRDTFAIAVHEGWHQYVQSTFREDIPSWLDEGIATYMEGLRFRPADDNPAFRPWDNWERRRRLRDSARSGRLIPLEDLLDRPVQSFIGSRRNEELLGYYAQVWALALLLADQK
;
A
#
# COMPACT_ATOMS: atom_id res chain seq x y z
N TYR A 1 0.99 1.39 -30.23
CA TYR A 1 1.04 0.01 -29.70
C TYR A 1 2.51 -0.39 -29.42
N ASN A 2 3.40 -0.22 -30.41
CA ASN A 2 4.82 -0.59 -30.27
C ASN A 2 5.63 0.28 -29.27
N ARG A 3 5.24 1.53 -29.05
CA ARG A 3 5.87 2.42 -28.05
C ARG A 3 5.58 1.99 -26.61
N ILE A 4 4.36 1.52 -26.35
CA ILE A 4 3.94 1.02 -25.02
C ILE A 4 4.70 -0.25 -24.67
N ILE A 5 4.91 -1.15 -25.65
CA ILE A 5 5.67 -2.39 -25.46
C ILE A 5 7.16 -2.10 -25.20
N GLY A 6 7.72 -1.08 -25.82
CA GLY A 6 9.12 -0.64 -25.59
C GLY A 6 9.33 -0.11 -24.15
N GLN A 7 8.41 0.71 -23.65
CA GLN A 7 8.46 1.22 -22.27
C GLN A 7 8.23 0.14 -21.22
N MET A 8 7.35 -0.84 -21.49
CA MET A 8 7.19 -2.03 -20.64
C MET A 8 8.47 -2.87 -20.55
N ARG A 9 9.23 -3.00 -21.64
CA ARG A 9 10.51 -3.73 -21.63
C ARG A 9 11.59 -3.00 -20.80
N ILE A 10 11.69 -1.68 -20.91
CA ILE A 10 12.65 -0.88 -20.13
C ILE A 10 12.31 -0.95 -18.63
N GLY A 11 11.03 -0.82 -18.26
CA GLY A 11 10.60 -0.94 -16.87
C GLY A 11 10.87 -2.33 -16.25
N ASN A 12 10.69 -3.41 -17.01
CA ASN A 12 11.01 -4.75 -16.52
C ASN A 12 12.52 -5.01 -16.41
N MET A 13 13.34 -4.45 -17.31
CA MET A 13 14.81 -4.60 -17.23
C MET A 13 15.39 -3.90 -16.00
N ALA A 14 14.88 -2.72 -15.63
CA ALA A 14 15.32 -2.01 -14.42
C ALA A 14 14.97 -2.73 -13.13
N LEU A 15 13.79 -3.39 -13.06
CA LEU A 15 13.34 -4.13 -11.89
C LEU A 15 14.15 -5.42 -11.62
N ASN A 16 14.61 -6.09 -12.65
CA ASN A 16 15.44 -7.28 -12.49
C ASN A 16 16.85 -6.99 -11.94
N ALA A 17 17.22 -5.72 -11.79
CA ALA A 17 18.50 -5.26 -11.26
C ALA A 17 18.44 -4.80 -9.79
N ILE A 18 17.25 -4.80 -9.16
CA ILE A 18 17.15 -4.47 -7.72
C ILE A 18 17.63 -5.69 -6.94
N ASN A 19 18.88 -5.60 -6.47
CA ASN A 19 19.43 -6.55 -5.52
C ASN A 19 19.17 -5.99 -4.13
N THR A 20 18.40 -6.70 -3.32
CA THR A 20 18.06 -6.30 -1.96
C THR A 20 18.90 -7.10 -0.97
N ASP A 21 19.90 -6.46 -0.38
CA ASP A 21 20.60 -7.03 0.76
C ASP A 21 19.71 -6.88 2.00
N ILE A 22 19.48 -7.99 2.69
CA ILE A 22 18.57 -8.03 3.85
C ILE A 22 19.36 -8.46 5.08
N GLU A 23 19.48 -7.56 6.04
CA GLU A 23 20.00 -7.89 7.38
C GLU A 23 18.86 -8.29 8.29
N ILE A 24 19.05 -9.38 9.06
CA ILE A 24 18.02 -9.93 9.93
C ILE A 24 18.49 -9.92 11.38
N ALA A 25 17.68 -9.36 12.28
CA ALA A 25 17.89 -9.36 13.72
C ALA A 25 16.64 -9.89 14.47
N PRO A 26 16.81 -10.46 15.67
CA PRO A 26 15.69 -10.89 16.49
C PRO A 26 14.84 -9.70 16.97
N TRP A 27 13.54 -9.91 17.04
CA TRP A 27 12.56 -8.96 17.57
C TRP A 27 11.41 -9.70 18.28
N SER A 28 10.67 -9.00 19.11
CA SER A 28 9.45 -9.53 19.71
C SER A 28 8.45 -8.41 19.99
N PHE A 29 7.16 -8.77 19.95
CA PHE A 29 6.08 -7.89 20.33
C PHE A 29 4.94 -8.69 20.98
N ALA A 30 4.40 -8.19 22.10
CA ALA A 30 3.30 -8.82 22.84
C ALA A 30 3.53 -10.33 23.11
N GLY A 31 4.76 -10.71 23.51
CA GLY A 31 5.16 -12.08 23.79
C GLY A 31 5.31 -12.99 22.55
N LYS A 32 5.26 -12.45 21.35
CA LYS A 32 5.46 -13.17 20.10
C LYS A 32 6.84 -12.85 19.53
N SER A 33 7.62 -13.88 19.25
CA SER A 33 8.91 -13.75 18.57
C SER A 33 8.72 -13.36 17.10
N GLY A 34 9.64 -12.59 16.58
CA GLY A 34 9.66 -12.10 15.20
C GLY A 34 11.05 -11.69 14.78
N ARG A 35 11.14 -10.89 13.73
CA ARG A 35 12.38 -10.41 13.13
C ARG A 35 12.30 -8.92 12.81
N ILE A 36 13.46 -8.27 12.85
CA ILE A 36 13.70 -7.00 12.16
C ILE A 36 14.42 -7.38 10.86
N MET A 37 13.94 -6.87 9.76
CA MET A 37 14.56 -6.99 8.44
C MET A 37 14.93 -5.59 8.00
N SER A 38 16.22 -5.33 7.84
CA SER A 38 16.76 -4.05 7.39
C SER A 38 17.14 -4.17 5.92
N THR A 39 16.71 -3.22 5.12
CA THR A 39 17.05 -3.08 3.70
C THR A 39 17.59 -1.66 3.47
N ASP A 40 17.85 -1.27 2.24
CA ASP A 40 18.36 0.07 1.91
C ASP A 40 17.40 1.17 2.37
N HIS A 41 16.08 0.96 2.23
CA HIS A 41 15.08 1.99 2.52
C HIS A 41 14.16 1.64 3.70
N TYR A 42 14.10 0.38 4.14
CA TYR A 42 13.14 -0.05 5.15
C TYR A 42 13.76 -0.68 6.38
N LEU A 43 13.11 -0.45 7.53
CA LEU A 43 13.29 -1.20 8.75
C LEU A 43 11.97 -1.90 9.09
N ILE A 44 11.86 -3.18 8.74
CA ILE A 44 10.61 -3.94 8.81
C ILE A 44 10.61 -4.79 10.08
N ARG A 45 9.69 -4.53 11.00
CA ARG A 45 9.47 -5.34 12.21
C ARG A 45 8.26 -6.24 12.01
N SER A 46 8.48 -7.54 12.03
CA SER A 46 7.39 -8.49 11.80
C SER A 46 7.51 -9.73 12.67
N ASN A 47 6.37 -10.24 13.10
CA ASN A 47 6.23 -11.54 13.76
C ASN A 47 5.21 -12.45 13.04
N ILE A 48 5.08 -12.27 11.73
CA ILE A 48 4.36 -13.19 10.86
C ILE A 48 5.05 -14.56 10.90
N ARG A 49 4.26 -15.64 10.94
CA ARG A 49 4.78 -17.03 11.01
C ARG A 49 5.03 -17.67 9.66
N TYR A 50 4.59 -17.05 8.59
CA TYR A 50 4.69 -17.56 7.23
C TYR A 50 5.99 -17.10 6.58
N GLU A 51 6.99 -17.98 6.50
CA GLU A 51 8.31 -17.67 5.95
C GLU A 51 8.22 -17.06 4.56
N ARG A 52 7.38 -17.60 3.68
CA ARG A 52 7.18 -17.05 2.34
C ARG A 52 6.78 -15.57 2.32
N VAL A 53 5.99 -15.11 3.29
CA VAL A 53 5.63 -13.70 3.42
C VAL A 53 6.81 -12.90 3.93
N MET A 54 7.49 -13.43 4.94
CA MET A 54 8.68 -12.81 5.54
C MET A 54 9.80 -12.60 4.52
N ASP A 55 10.05 -13.60 3.66
CA ASP A 55 11.09 -13.53 2.61
C ASP A 55 10.74 -12.54 1.51
N ARG A 56 9.46 -12.42 1.15
CA ARG A 56 8.98 -11.60 0.03
C ARG A 56 8.71 -10.13 0.40
N LEU A 57 8.39 -9.87 1.64
CA LEU A 57 7.97 -8.53 2.08
C LEU A 57 9.07 -7.47 1.90
N PRO A 58 10.35 -7.68 2.30
CA PRO A 58 11.41 -6.72 2.07
C PRO A 58 11.64 -6.46 0.57
N ILE A 59 11.66 -7.52 -0.24
CA ILE A 59 11.82 -7.42 -1.69
C ILE A 59 10.69 -6.59 -2.31
N LEU A 60 9.44 -6.85 -1.88
CA LEU A 60 8.28 -6.09 -2.37
C LEU A 60 8.40 -4.61 -2.05
N LEU A 61 8.77 -4.26 -0.84
CA LEU A 61 8.85 -2.88 -0.39
C LEU A 61 9.99 -2.11 -1.06
N GLU A 62 11.14 -2.72 -1.30
CA GLU A 62 12.22 -2.11 -2.09
C GLU A 62 11.78 -1.88 -3.56
N HIS A 63 11.10 -2.83 -4.16
CA HIS A 63 10.51 -2.62 -5.47
C HIS A 63 9.42 -1.53 -5.46
N ALA A 64 8.72 -1.35 -4.34
CA ALA A 64 7.72 -0.32 -4.19
C ALA A 64 8.35 1.09 -4.19
N ILE A 65 9.47 1.30 -3.50
CA ILE A 65 10.21 2.58 -3.53
C ILE A 65 10.52 2.98 -4.97
N PHE A 66 11.08 2.08 -5.76
CA PHE A 66 11.34 2.35 -7.16
C PHE A 66 10.07 2.78 -7.92
N ARG A 67 8.92 2.16 -7.62
CA ARG A 67 7.65 2.53 -8.24
C ARG A 67 7.11 3.86 -7.74
N TYR A 68 7.24 4.17 -6.46
CA TYR A 68 6.85 5.46 -5.91
C TYR A 68 7.60 6.60 -6.61
N GLN A 69 8.89 6.41 -6.85
CA GLN A 69 9.75 7.40 -7.47
C GLN A 69 9.54 7.57 -8.98
N THR A 70 9.01 6.56 -9.67
CA THR A 70 9.02 6.54 -11.14
C THR A 70 7.64 6.49 -11.79
N ALA A 71 6.59 6.12 -11.06
CA ALA A 71 5.27 5.89 -11.67
C ALA A 71 4.60 7.18 -12.17
N PHE A 72 4.81 8.31 -11.51
CA PHE A 72 4.19 9.60 -11.87
C PHE A 72 5.21 10.69 -12.23
N GLY A 73 6.46 10.33 -12.40
CA GLY A 73 7.58 11.24 -12.71
C GLY A 73 8.79 10.82 -11.91
N THR A 74 9.82 11.63 -11.87
CA THR A 74 10.98 11.39 -11.04
C THR A 74 10.77 12.09 -9.69
N LEU A 75 10.51 11.30 -8.67
CA LEU A 75 10.36 11.79 -7.30
C LEU A 75 11.63 11.53 -6.48
N PRO A 76 11.90 12.34 -5.43
CA PRO A 76 13.12 12.23 -4.64
C PRO A 76 13.16 10.96 -3.76
N GLU A 77 14.34 10.61 -3.30
CA GLU A 77 14.55 9.58 -2.29
C GLU A 77 13.87 9.95 -0.95
N PRO A 78 13.40 8.96 -0.17
CA PRO A 78 12.93 9.22 1.19
C PRO A 78 14.08 9.76 2.05
N LYS A 79 13.79 10.75 2.90
CA LYS A 79 14.81 11.43 3.73
C LYS A 79 15.36 10.57 4.88
N SER A 80 14.68 9.50 5.21
CA SER A 80 15.04 8.59 6.29
C SER A 80 14.53 7.19 5.97
N THR A 81 15.13 6.20 6.63
CA THR A 81 14.64 4.82 6.60
C THR A 81 13.19 4.74 7.06
N LEU A 82 12.37 4.02 6.31
CA LEU A 82 10.93 3.85 6.53
C LEU A 82 10.70 2.72 7.55
N ASP A 83 10.23 3.06 8.74
CA ASP A 83 9.96 2.10 9.80
C ASP A 83 8.57 1.47 9.62
N THR A 84 8.50 0.14 9.48
CA THR A 84 7.26 -0.57 9.14
C THR A 84 7.00 -1.73 10.09
N TYR A 85 5.84 -1.72 10.73
CA TYR A 85 5.37 -2.82 11.57
C TYR A 85 4.36 -3.67 10.82
N VAL A 86 4.69 -4.93 10.57
CA VAL A 86 3.81 -5.91 9.95
C VAL A 86 3.51 -7.00 10.96
N LEU A 87 2.43 -6.82 11.71
CA LEU A 87 2.10 -7.66 12.85
C LEU A 87 1.43 -8.96 12.44
N GLY A 88 1.64 -10.01 13.21
CA GLY A 88 1.22 -11.37 12.86
C GLY A 88 -0.29 -11.58 12.82
N ASP A 89 -1.06 -10.72 13.49
CA ASP A 89 -2.51 -10.76 13.51
C ASP A 89 -3.13 -9.40 13.88
N ARG A 90 -4.44 -9.31 13.68
CA ARG A 90 -5.23 -8.11 13.95
C ARG A 90 -5.22 -7.68 15.43
N ASN A 91 -5.18 -8.62 16.37
CA ASN A 91 -5.20 -8.29 17.80
C ASN A 91 -3.90 -7.59 18.21
N GLN A 92 -2.76 -8.05 17.68
CA GLN A 92 -1.47 -7.39 17.88
C GLN A 92 -1.47 -6.00 17.26
N TRP A 93 -2.03 -5.85 16.06
CA TRP A 93 -2.15 -4.56 15.39
C TRP A 93 -3.02 -3.59 16.22
N LEU A 94 -4.17 -4.03 16.74
CA LEU A 94 -4.99 -3.21 17.63
C LEU A 94 -4.26 -2.83 18.92
N ALA A 95 -3.49 -3.74 19.50
CA ALA A 95 -2.68 -3.44 20.68
C ALA A 95 -1.63 -2.36 20.37
N LYS A 96 -0.96 -2.47 19.20
CA LYS A 96 0.01 -1.47 18.74
C LYS A 96 -0.67 -0.13 18.43
N THR A 97 -1.81 -0.15 17.76
CA THR A 97 -2.61 1.03 17.46
C THR A 97 -2.97 1.83 18.73
N ARG A 98 -3.41 1.13 19.79
CA ARG A 98 -3.70 1.77 21.10
C ARG A 98 -2.47 2.40 21.75
N GLN A 99 -1.29 1.86 21.52
CA GLN A 99 -0.03 2.46 22.02
C GLN A 99 0.36 3.73 21.25
N VAL A 100 0.16 3.72 19.92
CA VAL A 100 0.64 4.78 19.02
C VAL A 100 -0.40 5.90 18.87
N LEU A 101 -1.66 5.55 18.73
CA LEU A 101 -2.79 6.45 18.48
C LEU A 101 -3.95 6.17 19.44
N PRO A 102 -3.80 6.35 20.75
CA PRO A 102 -4.81 5.98 21.73
C PRO A 102 -6.18 6.65 21.51
N GLN A 103 -6.19 7.91 21.04
CA GLN A 103 -7.42 8.67 20.79
C GLN A 103 -8.16 8.22 19.52
N GLN A 104 -7.46 7.62 18.55
CA GLN A 104 -8.01 7.19 17.26
C GLN A 104 -8.21 5.67 17.19
N ALA A 105 -7.80 4.94 18.23
CA ALA A 105 -7.72 3.48 18.20
C ALA A 105 -9.09 2.82 17.93
N GLU A 106 -10.18 3.36 18.45
CA GLU A 106 -11.53 2.81 18.23
C GLU A 106 -12.01 3.05 16.78
N SER A 107 -11.73 4.23 16.24
CA SER A 107 -12.04 4.54 14.83
C SER A 107 -11.27 3.61 13.91
N LEU A 108 -9.96 3.48 14.12
CA LEU A 108 -9.09 2.57 13.36
C LEU A 108 -9.48 1.10 13.55
N ALA A 109 -9.98 0.72 14.74
CA ALA A 109 -10.50 -0.62 14.99
C ALA A 109 -11.73 -0.97 14.12
N SER A 110 -12.44 0.01 13.58
CA SER A 110 -13.53 -0.22 12.63
C SER A 110 -13.04 -0.66 11.25
N ILE A 111 -11.76 -0.43 10.90
CA ILE A 111 -11.16 -0.85 9.66
C ILE A 111 -11.04 -2.38 9.66
N GLY A 112 -11.79 -3.03 8.79
CA GLY A 112 -11.85 -4.50 8.70
C GLY A 112 -10.61 -5.11 8.06
N ARG A 113 -10.02 -4.41 7.08
CA ARG A 113 -8.78 -4.77 6.38
C ARG A 113 -8.03 -3.49 6.09
N GLY A 114 -6.76 -3.43 6.44
CA GLY A 114 -5.95 -2.26 6.16
C GLY A 114 -4.81 -2.11 7.13
N GLY A 115 -4.19 -0.97 7.03
CA GLY A 115 -3.15 -0.45 7.89
C GLY A 115 -3.37 1.03 8.09
N PHE A 116 -2.34 1.70 8.52
CA PHE A 116 -2.22 3.15 8.48
C PHE A 116 -0.74 3.54 8.52
N ALA A 117 -0.43 4.71 7.99
CA ALA A 117 0.86 5.35 8.15
C ALA A 117 0.71 6.63 8.97
N VAL A 118 1.60 6.84 9.93
CA VAL A 118 1.65 8.05 10.75
C VAL A 118 3.09 8.42 11.07
N ASN A 119 3.41 9.69 10.89
CA ASN A 119 4.76 10.23 11.11
C ASN A 119 5.86 9.41 10.38
N GLY A 120 5.60 8.98 9.15
CA GLY A 120 6.52 8.18 8.34
C GLY A 120 6.66 6.71 8.78
N THR A 121 5.87 6.26 9.74
CA THR A 121 5.88 4.86 10.21
C THR A 121 4.60 4.14 9.78
N GLY A 122 4.74 2.95 9.18
CA GLY A 122 3.64 2.11 8.75
C GLY A 122 3.24 1.06 9.77
N TYR A 123 1.95 0.82 9.91
CA TYR A 123 1.39 -0.16 10.84
C TYR A 123 0.32 -1.00 10.16
N LEU A 124 0.62 -2.25 9.87
CA LEU A 124 -0.31 -3.19 9.24
C LEU A 124 -0.22 -4.57 9.89
N TYR A 125 -1.08 -5.47 9.50
CA TYR A 125 -1.08 -6.84 10.01
C TYR A 125 -1.28 -7.86 8.90
N TYR A 126 -0.85 -9.09 9.17
CA TYR A 126 -1.04 -10.20 8.26
C TYR A 126 -2.52 -10.57 8.16
N ILE A 127 -3.02 -10.58 6.94
CA ILE A 127 -4.39 -10.97 6.63
C ILE A 127 -4.37 -12.39 6.07
N ASP A 128 -4.69 -13.34 6.95
CA ASP A 128 -4.84 -14.73 6.59
C ASP A 128 -6.28 -15.00 6.14
N TRP A 129 -6.55 -14.77 4.87
CA TRP A 129 -7.83 -15.15 4.29
C TRP A 129 -7.62 -16.08 3.10
N ALA A 130 -8.01 -17.35 3.28
CA ALA A 130 -7.93 -18.38 2.24
C ALA A 130 -6.51 -18.59 1.64
N GLY A 131 -5.45 -18.42 2.48
CA GLY A 131 -4.06 -18.61 2.07
C GLY A 131 -3.58 -17.57 1.04
N ARG A 132 -4.13 -16.36 1.07
CA ARG A 132 -3.80 -15.29 0.12
C ARG A 132 -2.95 -14.21 0.77
N ASP A 133 -1.64 -14.30 0.65
CA ASP A 133 -0.68 -13.26 1.03
C ASP A 133 -0.92 -11.93 0.29
N ARG A 134 -1.73 -11.98 -0.77
CA ARG A 134 -2.00 -10.86 -1.67
C ARG A 134 -2.52 -9.62 -0.97
N ASP A 135 -3.42 -9.78 -0.01
CA ASP A 135 -4.04 -8.64 0.68
C ASP A 135 -3.02 -7.95 1.58
N THR A 136 -2.17 -8.72 2.27
CA THR A 136 -1.07 -8.19 3.09
C THR A 136 -0.07 -7.40 2.24
N PHE A 137 0.33 -7.94 1.09
CA PHE A 137 1.25 -7.27 0.18
C PHE A 137 0.64 -6.01 -0.45
N ALA A 138 -0.62 -6.04 -0.85
CA ALA A 138 -1.29 -4.87 -1.39
C ALA A 138 -1.38 -3.74 -0.36
N ILE A 139 -1.74 -4.06 0.90
CA ILE A 139 -1.77 -3.10 1.99
C ILE A 139 -0.37 -2.58 2.32
N ALA A 140 0.65 -3.45 2.33
CA ALA A 140 2.03 -3.02 2.59
C ALA A 140 2.52 -1.98 1.57
N VAL A 141 2.19 -2.16 0.30
CA VAL A 141 2.55 -1.21 -0.76
C VAL A 141 1.69 0.06 -0.69
N HIS A 142 0.42 -0.05 -0.33
CA HIS A 142 -0.48 1.08 -0.12
C HIS A 142 0.01 1.98 1.03
N GLU A 143 0.20 1.41 2.20
CA GLU A 143 0.69 2.14 3.38
C GLU A 143 2.13 2.64 3.20
N GLY A 144 2.94 1.88 2.45
CA GLY A 144 4.29 2.27 2.08
C GLY A 144 4.32 3.55 1.23
N TRP A 145 3.34 3.78 0.37
CA TRP A 145 3.19 5.05 -0.33
C TRP A 145 2.97 6.22 0.64
N HIS A 146 2.04 6.08 1.58
CA HIS A 146 1.80 7.11 2.59
C HIS A 146 3.04 7.39 3.46
N GLN A 147 3.79 6.33 3.84
CA GLN A 147 5.07 6.49 4.54
C GLN A 147 6.07 7.28 3.71
N TYR A 148 6.20 6.92 2.43
CA TYR A 148 7.09 7.59 1.50
C TYR A 148 6.73 9.08 1.37
N VAL A 149 5.46 9.41 1.18
CA VAL A 149 4.98 10.80 1.10
C VAL A 149 5.33 11.56 2.37
N GLN A 150 4.96 11.04 3.54
CA GLN A 150 5.21 11.68 4.84
C GLN A 150 6.70 11.87 5.16
N SER A 151 7.57 10.97 4.68
CA SER A 151 9.01 11.04 4.88
C SER A 151 9.72 11.94 3.88
N THR A 152 9.14 12.13 2.70
CA THR A 152 9.79 12.78 1.56
C THR A 152 9.36 14.23 1.40
N PHE A 153 8.08 14.50 1.50
CA PHE A 153 7.50 15.82 1.26
C PHE A 153 7.23 16.58 2.56
N ARG A 154 7.18 17.91 2.46
CA ARG A 154 6.86 18.79 3.60
C ARG A 154 5.39 19.17 3.61
N GLU A 155 4.76 19.16 2.46
CA GLU A 155 3.39 19.58 2.24
C GLU A 155 2.51 18.36 2.03
N ASP A 156 1.30 18.40 2.54
CA ASP A 156 0.30 17.40 2.30
C ASP A 156 -0.16 17.46 0.84
N ILE A 157 -0.36 16.31 0.24
CA ILE A 157 -0.99 16.20 -1.07
C ILE A 157 -2.50 16.02 -0.92
N PRO A 158 -3.33 16.44 -1.90
CA PRO A 158 -4.77 16.24 -1.82
C PRO A 158 -5.15 14.79 -1.54
N SER A 159 -6.10 14.57 -0.64
CA SER A 159 -6.49 13.23 -0.17
C SER A 159 -6.85 12.26 -1.31
N TRP A 160 -7.58 12.73 -2.32
CA TRP A 160 -7.93 11.92 -3.48
C TRP A 160 -6.71 11.46 -4.30
N LEU A 161 -5.67 12.31 -4.38
CA LEU A 161 -4.44 12.00 -5.11
C LEU A 161 -3.57 11.04 -4.30
N ASP A 162 -3.45 11.26 -3.00
CA ASP A 162 -2.71 10.40 -2.08
C ASP A 162 -3.29 8.97 -2.09
N GLU A 163 -4.57 8.85 -1.84
CA GLU A 163 -5.28 7.56 -1.85
C GLU A 163 -5.35 6.93 -3.26
N GLY A 164 -5.45 7.78 -4.27
CA GLY A 164 -5.45 7.34 -5.67
C GLY A 164 -4.15 6.69 -6.06
N ILE A 165 -3.03 7.30 -5.71
CA ILE A 165 -1.69 6.75 -5.97
C ILE A 165 -1.45 5.53 -5.07
N ALA A 166 -1.80 5.56 -3.80
CA ALA A 166 -1.68 4.41 -2.90
C ALA A 166 -2.41 3.17 -3.47
N THR A 167 -3.65 3.36 -3.92
CA THR A 167 -4.45 2.29 -4.57
C THR A 167 -3.89 1.85 -5.93
N TYR A 168 -3.30 2.74 -6.68
CA TYR A 168 -2.60 2.42 -7.93
C TYR A 168 -1.37 1.54 -7.66
N MET A 169 -0.64 1.82 -6.57
CA MET A 169 0.54 1.04 -6.16
C MET A 169 0.20 -0.37 -5.69
N GLU A 170 -1.03 -0.66 -5.23
CA GLU A 170 -1.53 -2.03 -4.96
C GLU A 170 -1.37 -2.98 -6.16
N GLY A 171 -1.11 -2.43 -7.35
CA GLY A 171 -0.78 -3.19 -8.57
C GLY A 171 0.59 -3.87 -8.57
N LEU A 172 1.45 -3.57 -7.59
CA LEU A 172 2.74 -4.27 -7.42
C LEU A 172 2.52 -5.60 -6.68
N ARG A 173 2.79 -6.72 -7.33
CA ARG A 173 2.41 -8.05 -6.82
C ARG A 173 3.34 -9.15 -7.29
N PHE A 174 3.56 -10.13 -6.42
CA PHE A 174 4.12 -11.41 -6.83
C PHE A 174 3.08 -12.25 -7.58
N ARG A 175 3.51 -12.91 -8.63
CA ARG A 175 2.78 -14.05 -9.17
C ARG A 175 3.23 -15.33 -8.46
N PRO A 176 2.44 -16.41 -8.52
CA PRO A 176 2.76 -17.64 -7.79
C PRO A 176 4.15 -18.22 -8.04
N ALA A 177 4.67 -18.08 -9.26
CA ALA A 177 5.95 -18.63 -9.70
C ALA A 177 7.09 -17.59 -9.82
N ASP A 178 6.81 -16.29 -9.55
CA ASP A 178 7.79 -15.24 -9.75
C ASP A 178 8.55 -14.94 -8.44
N ASP A 179 9.85 -14.78 -8.56
CA ASP A 179 10.72 -14.35 -7.45
C ASP A 179 10.68 -12.82 -7.25
N ASN A 180 10.34 -12.07 -8.31
CA ASN A 180 10.21 -10.62 -8.29
C ASN A 180 8.76 -10.17 -8.51
N PRO A 181 8.32 -9.07 -7.85
CA PRO A 181 6.98 -8.57 -8.05
C PRO A 181 6.85 -7.86 -9.40
N ALA A 182 5.70 -8.07 -10.06
CA ALA A 182 5.33 -7.38 -11.29
C ALA A 182 4.37 -6.22 -10.99
N PHE A 183 4.57 -5.08 -11.67
CA PHE A 183 3.72 -3.90 -11.52
C PHE A 183 2.63 -3.86 -12.60
N ARG A 184 1.37 -4.03 -12.19
CA ARG A 184 0.19 -4.06 -13.07
C ARG A 184 -0.98 -3.31 -12.42
N PRO A 185 -0.92 -1.98 -12.32
CA PRO A 185 -1.93 -1.19 -11.64
C PRO A 185 -3.32 -1.29 -12.28
N TRP A 186 -3.40 -1.57 -13.58
CA TRP A 186 -4.67 -1.79 -14.30
C TRP A 186 -5.33 -3.13 -13.96
N ASP A 187 -4.60 -4.10 -13.38
CA ASP A 187 -5.11 -5.43 -13.07
C ASP A 187 -5.64 -5.49 -11.62
N ASN A 188 -6.47 -4.53 -11.25
CA ASN A 188 -7.20 -4.53 -9.99
C ASN A 188 -8.68 -4.80 -10.26
N TRP A 189 -9.02 -6.10 -10.33
CA TRP A 189 -10.38 -6.54 -10.67
C TRP A 189 -11.42 -6.06 -9.66
N GLU A 190 -11.07 -5.94 -8.38
CA GLU A 190 -11.96 -5.50 -7.32
C GLU A 190 -12.33 -4.02 -7.49
N ARG A 191 -11.35 -3.14 -7.69
CA ARG A 191 -11.56 -1.72 -7.96
C ARG A 191 -12.35 -1.53 -9.26
N ARG A 192 -12.00 -2.27 -10.31
CA ARG A 192 -12.71 -2.24 -11.59
C ARG A 192 -14.17 -2.67 -11.45
N ARG A 193 -14.44 -3.74 -10.72
CA ARG A 193 -15.79 -4.22 -10.45
C ARG A 193 -16.59 -3.17 -9.67
N ARG A 194 -16.04 -2.64 -8.58
CA ARG A 194 -16.69 -1.61 -7.76
C ARG A 194 -17.02 -0.35 -8.57
N LEU A 195 -16.07 0.14 -9.36
CA LEU A 195 -16.29 1.29 -10.23
C LEU A 195 -17.48 1.05 -11.20
N ARG A 196 -17.49 -0.12 -11.85
CA ARG A 196 -18.56 -0.50 -12.77
C ARG A 196 -19.92 -0.60 -12.07
N ASP A 197 -19.96 -1.21 -10.89
CA ASP A 197 -21.18 -1.36 -10.13
C ASP A 197 -21.71 0.00 -9.63
N SER A 198 -20.83 0.89 -9.18
CA SER A 198 -21.18 2.28 -8.82
C SER A 198 -21.72 3.07 -10.01
N ALA A 199 -21.07 2.97 -11.18
CA ALA A 199 -21.51 3.64 -12.39
C ALA A 199 -22.91 3.16 -12.84
N ARG A 200 -23.11 1.84 -12.86
CA ARG A 200 -24.40 1.24 -13.28
C ARG A 200 -25.55 1.56 -12.35
N SER A 201 -25.28 1.76 -11.08
CA SER A 201 -26.29 2.07 -10.05
C SER A 201 -26.46 3.56 -9.78
N GLY A 202 -25.79 4.44 -10.54
CA GLY A 202 -25.85 5.89 -10.34
C GLY A 202 -25.25 6.35 -9.00
N ARG A 203 -24.34 5.57 -8.42
CA ARG A 203 -23.70 5.84 -7.12
C ARG A 203 -22.25 6.31 -7.25
N LEU A 204 -21.87 6.84 -8.40
CA LEU A 204 -20.60 7.55 -8.51
C LEU A 204 -20.65 8.81 -7.64
N ILE A 205 -19.57 9.03 -6.89
CA ILE A 205 -19.37 10.28 -6.17
C ILE A 205 -19.12 11.36 -7.23
N PRO A 206 -19.82 12.51 -7.16
CA PRO A 206 -19.54 13.65 -8.05
C PRO A 206 -18.05 14.02 -7.99
N LEU A 207 -17.49 14.41 -9.14
CA LEU A 207 -16.05 14.68 -9.22
C LEU A 207 -15.63 15.80 -8.27
N GLU A 208 -16.42 16.83 -8.13
CA GLU A 208 -16.19 17.93 -7.20
C GLU A 208 -16.07 17.42 -5.76
N ASP A 209 -17.05 16.63 -5.29
CA ASP A 209 -17.00 16.02 -3.96
C ASP A 209 -15.81 15.08 -3.78
N LEU A 210 -15.45 14.35 -4.83
CA LEU A 210 -14.32 13.41 -4.80
C LEU A 210 -12.98 14.14 -4.62
N LEU A 211 -12.83 15.31 -5.24
CA LEU A 211 -11.60 16.12 -5.19
C LEU A 211 -11.49 16.93 -3.89
N ASP A 212 -12.60 17.40 -3.34
CA ASP A 212 -12.61 18.33 -2.20
C ASP A 212 -12.70 17.62 -0.85
N ARG A 213 -13.40 16.48 -0.78
CA ARG A 213 -13.65 15.80 0.49
C ARG A 213 -12.50 14.87 0.89
N PRO A 214 -12.01 14.98 2.14
CA PRO A 214 -10.98 14.06 2.64
C PRO A 214 -11.55 12.64 2.82
N VAL A 215 -10.71 11.61 2.64
CA VAL A 215 -11.09 10.19 2.77
C VAL A 215 -11.79 9.89 4.10
N GLN A 216 -11.41 10.58 5.18
CA GLN A 216 -11.99 10.44 6.52
C GLN A 216 -13.51 10.71 6.53
N SER A 217 -14.02 11.56 5.63
CA SER A 217 -15.45 11.84 5.52
C SER A 217 -16.27 10.65 5.01
N PHE A 218 -15.61 9.67 4.40
CA PHE A 218 -16.20 8.42 3.93
C PHE A 218 -16.02 7.26 4.92
N ILE A 219 -15.08 7.41 5.88
CA ILE A 219 -14.84 6.43 6.95
C ILE A 219 -15.91 6.63 8.02
N GLY A 220 -16.64 5.58 8.38
CA GLY A 220 -17.68 5.65 9.42
C GLY A 220 -19.08 5.96 8.90
N SER A 221 -19.26 6.22 7.60
CA SER A 221 -20.57 6.11 6.99
C SER A 221 -21.04 4.65 7.19
N ARG A 222 -22.30 4.46 7.59
CA ARG A 222 -22.91 3.11 7.81
C ARG A 222 -22.85 2.21 6.57
N ARG A 223 -22.23 2.66 5.49
CA ARG A 223 -22.11 1.98 4.21
C ARG A 223 -20.63 1.90 3.81
N ASN A 224 -19.98 0.78 4.17
CA ASN A 224 -18.69 0.38 3.58
C ASN A 224 -18.66 0.50 2.03
N GLU A 225 -19.81 0.55 1.39
CA GLU A 225 -19.94 0.68 -0.07
C GLU A 225 -19.49 2.04 -0.59
N GLU A 226 -19.75 3.13 0.15
CA GLU A 226 -19.35 4.47 -0.28
C GLU A 226 -17.83 4.63 -0.24
N LEU A 227 -17.19 4.18 0.84
CA LEU A 227 -15.74 4.17 0.98
C LEU A 227 -15.07 3.31 -0.11
N LEU A 228 -15.62 2.12 -0.38
CA LEU A 228 -15.10 1.26 -1.44
C LEU A 228 -15.31 1.87 -2.84
N GLY A 229 -16.41 2.62 -3.02
CA GLY A 229 -16.68 3.42 -4.21
C GLY A 229 -15.68 4.55 -4.40
N TYR A 230 -15.37 5.27 -3.32
CA TYR A 230 -14.33 6.30 -3.29
C TYR A 230 -12.98 5.74 -3.78
N TYR A 231 -12.48 4.69 -3.13
CA TYR A 231 -11.22 4.06 -3.54
C TYR A 231 -11.21 3.59 -5.00
N ALA A 232 -12.33 3.09 -5.50
CA ALA A 232 -12.42 2.67 -6.90
C ALA A 232 -12.35 3.86 -7.87
N GLN A 233 -12.92 5.01 -7.51
CA GLN A 233 -12.89 6.21 -8.34
C GLN A 233 -11.51 6.89 -8.32
N VAL A 234 -10.88 7.06 -7.14
CA VAL A 234 -9.54 7.66 -7.06
C VAL A 234 -8.48 6.78 -7.71
N TRP A 235 -8.62 5.44 -7.63
CA TRP A 235 -7.79 4.51 -8.40
C TRP A 235 -7.92 4.73 -9.91
N ALA A 236 -9.13 4.93 -10.42
CA ALA A 236 -9.36 5.18 -11.84
C ALA A 236 -8.76 6.53 -12.28
N LEU A 237 -8.85 7.56 -11.44
CA LEU A 237 -8.19 8.85 -11.68
C LEU A 237 -6.66 8.70 -11.72
N ALA A 238 -6.08 7.95 -10.80
CA ALA A 238 -4.63 7.69 -10.80
C ALA A 238 -4.18 6.93 -12.07
N LEU A 239 -4.97 5.95 -12.53
CA LEU A 239 -4.71 5.29 -13.83
C LEU A 239 -4.75 6.27 -14.99
N LEU A 240 -5.76 7.15 -15.03
CA LEU A 240 -5.89 8.16 -16.07
C LEU A 240 -4.69 9.11 -16.09
N LEU A 241 -4.24 9.58 -14.93
CA LEU A 241 -3.07 10.45 -14.79
C LEU A 241 -1.78 9.76 -15.23
N ALA A 242 -1.61 8.48 -14.90
CA ALA A 242 -0.44 7.70 -15.30
C ALA A 242 -0.39 7.41 -16.80
N ASP A 243 -1.54 7.37 -17.50
CA ASP A 243 -1.62 7.09 -18.94
C ASP A 243 -1.36 8.36 -19.80
N GLN A 244 -1.33 9.55 -19.20
CA GLN A 244 -1.10 10.83 -19.88
C GLN A 244 0.40 11.16 -20.13
N LYS A 245 1.32 10.22 -19.85
CA LYS A 245 2.77 10.40 -19.98
C LYS A 245 3.35 9.93 -21.28
#